data_11081ada19176f195b960e72213e3e90
#
_entry.id   11081ada19176f195b960e72213e3e90
#
_cell.length_a   1.000
_cell.length_b   1.000
_cell.length_c   1.000
_cell.angle_alpha   90.00
_cell.angle_beta   90.00
_cell.angle_gamma   90.00
#
_symmetry.space_group_name_H-M   'P 1'
#
loop_
_entity.id
_entity.type
_entity.pdbx_description
1 polymer ?
#
loop_
_entity_poly.entity_id
_entity_poly.type
_entity_poly.pdbx_seq_one_letter_code
_entity_poly.pdbx_strand_id
1 'polypeptide(L)'
;MYAKPSDAFFRLERTLRMNSRASVVMLVAGLLLANSAVAQPIELDGIKLSRDVPCLGKDVNISGSANNITLTGECGVVQVYGTDHEVSLATASALEVSGIDNSVTATSVGRLLVDTSQNRIRTKVVGHGQTAIVEVSGGDHELELEFDGPAQITLDGVDNKLEWSGDEPALSTSGIGHQIDRQ
;
A
#
# COMPACT_ATOMS: atom_id res chain seq x y z
N MET A 1 -88.64 -9.92 -24.95
CA MET A 1 -88.58 -9.80 -26.39
C MET A 1 -87.11 -10.06 -26.79
N TYR A 2 -86.85 -11.28 -27.17
CA TYR A 2 -86.34 -11.72 -28.47
C TYR A 2 -85.13 -10.92 -28.96
N ALA A 3 -83.96 -11.41 -29.34
CA ALA A 3 -83.64 -12.70 -29.94
C ALA A 3 -82.09 -12.94 -29.82
N LYS A 4 -81.76 -14.21 -29.67
CA LYS A 4 -80.56 -14.88 -30.12
C LYS A 4 -80.64 -15.03 -31.68
N PRO A 5 -79.68 -15.49 -32.46
CA PRO A 5 -78.35 -16.11 -32.25
C PRO A 5 -77.34 -15.70 -33.34
N SER A 6 -76.18 -16.21 -33.37
CA SER A 6 -75.56 -17.31 -34.18
C SER A 6 -74.12 -17.13 -34.45
N ASP A 7 -73.34 -18.06 -34.01
CA ASP A 7 -72.48 -18.97 -34.74
C ASP A 7 -71.74 -18.45 -35.99
N ALA A 8 -70.41 -18.45 -35.87
CA ALA A 8 -69.62 -18.92 -37.00
C ALA A 8 -68.23 -19.39 -36.48
N PHE A 9 -68.14 -20.66 -36.29
CA PHE A 9 -66.96 -21.44 -36.38
C PHE A 9 -66.25 -21.17 -37.71
N PHE A 10 -64.96 -20.80 -37.67
CA PHE A 10 -64.10 -21.13 -38.79
C PHE A 10 -62.72 -21.56 -38.27
N ARG A 11 -62.52 -22.85 -38.24
CA ARG A 11 -61.25 -23.54 -38.23
C ARG A 11 -60.39 -23.03 -39.39
N LEU A 12 -59.18 -22.63 -39.07
CA LEU A 12 -58.12 -22.75 -40.05
C LEU A 12 -56.86 -23.29 -39.38
N GLU A 13 -56.82 -24.61 -39.41
CA GLU A 13 -55.57 -25.31 -39.24
C GLU A 13 -54.66 -25.01 -40.40
N ARG A 14 -53.59 -24.30 -40.18
CA ARG A 14 -52.44 -24.28 -41.06
C ARG A 14 -51.25 -24.92 -40.37
N THR A 15 -51.09 -26.18 -40.70
CA THR A 15 -49.87 -26.93 -40.51
C THR A 15 -48.70 -26.20 -41.12
N LEU A 16 -47.87 -25.55 -40.28
CA LEU A 16 -46.57 -25.13 -40.66
C LEU A 16 -45.59 -26.26 -40.32
N ARG A 17 -45.14 -26.93 -41.35
CA ARG A 17 -44.02 -27.86 -41.28
C ARG A 17 -42.81 -27.10 -40.75
N MET A 18 -42.39 -27.46 -39.57
CA MET A 18 -41.16 -26.99 -38.98
C MET A 18 -39.99 -27.71 -39.64
N ASN A 19 -39.30 -27.00 -40.54
CA ASN A 19 -38.01 -27.44 -41.01
C ASN A 19 -36.99 -27.38 -39.86
N SER A 20 -36.64 -28.57 -39.41
CA SER A 20 -35.53 -28.88 -38.55
C SER A 20 -34.20 -28.40 -39.19
N ARG A 21 -33.68 -27.27 -38.80
CA ARG A 21 -32.27 -26.85 -38.86
C ARG A 21 -32.11 -25.48 -38.19
N ALA A 22 -32.54 -25.36 -36.94
CA ALA A 22 -32.10 -24.24 -36.12
C ALA A 22 -30.88 -24.68 -35.35
N SER A 23 -29.71 -24.27 -35.83
CA SER A 23 -28.45 -24.34 -35.12
C SER A 23 -28.59 -23.57 -33.80
N VAL A 24 -28.57 -24.29 -32.70
CA VAL A 24 -28.41 -23.72 -31.35
C VAL A 24 -26.97 -23.23 -31.25
N VAL A 25 -26.77 -21.96 -31.56
CA VAL A 25 -25.52 -21.26 -31.19
C VAL A 25 -25.63 -21.00 -29.69
N MET A 26 -25.08 -21.94 -28.89
CA MET A 26 -24.80 -21.66 -27.49
C MET A 26 -23.72 -20.58 -27.41
N LEU A 27 -24.14 -19.37 -27.11
CA LEU A 27 -23.26 -18.28 -26.73
C LEU A 27 -22.78 -18.57 -25.31
N VAL A 28 -21.68 -19.31 -25.21
CA VAL A 28 -20.94 -19.45 -23.95
C VAL A 28 -20.29 -18.08 -23.70
N ALA A 29 -21.00 -17.21 -23.01
CA ALA A 29 -20.42 -16.02 -22.41
C ALA A 29 -19.49 -16.50 -21.30
N GLY A 30 -18.23 -16.75 -21.67
CA GLY A 30 -17.15 -17.00 -20.72
C GLY A 30 -16.95 -15.76 -19.87
N LEU A 31 -17.48 -15.78 -18.64
CA LEU A 31 -17.15 -14.81 -17.60
C LEU A 31 -15.69 -15.01 -17.28
N LEU A 32 -14.82 -14.25 -17.94
CA LEU A 32 -13.42 -14.11 -17.53
C LEU A 32 -13.42 -13.39 -16.18
N LEU A 33 -13.48 -14.15 -15.11
CA LEU A 33 -13.12 -13.69 -13.77
C LEU A 33 -11.62 -13.37 -13.84
N ALA A 34 -11.30 -12.10 -14.09
CA ALA A 34 -9.96 -11.60 -13.88
C ALA A 34 -9.68 -11.73 -12.38
N ASN A 35 -9.08 -12.85 -11.97
CA ASN A 35 -8.45 -12.96 -10.68
C ASN A 35 -7.30 -11.95 -10.67
N SER A 36 -7.53 -10.80 -10.05
CA SER A 36 -6.44 -9.89 -9.65
C SER A 36 -5.62 -10.69 -8.64
N ALA A 37 -4.56 -11.33 -9.09
CA ALA A 37 -3.59 -11.93 -8.20
C ALA A 37 -2.94 -10.78 -7.43
N VAL A 38 -3.34 -10.57 -6.19
CA VAL A 38 -2.63 -9.70 -5.25
C VAL A 38 -1.24 -10.33 -5.10
N ALA A 39 -0.21 -9.58 -5.51
CA ALA A 39 1.16 -10.06 -5.36
C ALA A 39 1.43 -10.30 -3.87
N GLN A 40 1.89 -11.49 -3.53
CA GLN A 40 2.23 -11.80 -2.14
C GLN A 40 3.45 -10.99 -1.71
N PRO A 41 3.47 -10.44 -0.49
CA PRO A 41 4.62 -9.73 0.04
C PRO A 41 5.83 -10.65 0.16
N ILE A 42 7.01 -10.03 0.18
CA ILE A 42 8.28 -10.72 0.46
C ILE A 42 8.43 -10.76 1.98
N GLU A 43 8.48 -11.96 2.55
CA GLU A 43 8.64 -12.16 3.98
C GLU A 43 10.11 -12.43 4.33
N LEU A 44 10.68 -11.61 5.20
CA LEU A 44 12.05 -11.69 5.68
C LEU A 44 12.04 -11.80 7.22
N ASP A 45 11.79 -12.98 7.72
CA ASP A 45 11.74 -13.28 9.15
C ASP A 45 13.00 -13.99 9.61
N GLY A 46 13.65 -13.52 10.69
CA GLY A 46 14.85 -14.15 11.19
C GLY A 46 15.60 -13.37 12.27
N ILE A 47 16.72 -13.96 12.66
CA ILE A 47 17.67 -13.35 13.62
C ILE A 47 19.04 -13.31 12.93
N LYS A 48 19.63 -12.10 12.87
CA LYS A 48 20.93 -11.86 12.21
C LYS A 48 20.94 -12.30 10.74
N LEU A 49 19.81 -12.16 10.08
CA LEU A 49 19.70 -12.41 8.65
C LEU A 49 20.41 -11.30 7.89
N SER A 50 21.24 -11.66 6.91
CA SER A 50 21.85 -10.70 5.98
C SER A 50 21.42 -11.07 4.57
N ARG A 51 20.72 -10.13 3.86
CA ARG A 51 20.15 -10.38 2.53
C ARG A 51 20.07 -9.13 1.66
N ASP A 52 20.36 -9.34 0.38
CA ASP A 52 20.04 -8.40 -0.71
C ASP A 52 18.82 -8.91 -1.46
N VAL A 53 17.77 -8.10 -1.57
CA VAL A 53 16.48 -8.54 -2.12
C VAL A 53 15.94 -7.50 -3.11
N PRO A 54 15.68 -7.89 -4.36
CA PRO A 54 14.97 -7.02 -5.31
C PRO A 54 13.47 -7.02 -5.00
N CYS A 55 12.89 -5.84 -4.77
CA CYS A 55 11.47 -5.70 -4.44
C CYS A 55 10.55 -6.00 -5.62
N LEU A 56 10.89 -5.55 -6.83
CA LEU A 56 10.08 -5.73 -8.04
C LEU A 56 8.63 -5.21 -7.89
N GLY A 57 8.45 -4.09 -7.20
CA GLY A 57 7.15 -3.48 -6.92
C GLY A 57 6.32 -4.16 -5.83
N LYS A 58 6.85 -5.18 -5.15
CA LYS A 58 6.15 -5.91 -4.09
C LYS A 58 6.31 -5.24 -2.74
N ASP A 59 5.36 -5.53 -1.87
CA ASP A 59 5.48 -5.25 -0.44
C ASP A 59 6.53 -6.16 0.20
N VAL A 60 7.17 -5.68 1.26
CA VAL A 60 8.22 -6.40 1.98
C VAL A 60 7.96 -6.28 3.47
N ASN A 61 7.93 -7.42 4.17
CA ASN A 61 7.83 -7.50 5.62
C ASN A 61 9.15 -8.02 6.18
N ILE A 62 9.77 -7.24 7.05
CA ILE A 62 11.00 -7.60 7.77
C ILE A 62 10.63 -7.77 9.24
N SER A 63 10.95 -8.93 9.82
CA SER A 63 10.65 -9.22 11.21
C SER A 63 11.78 -9.97 11.91
N GLY A 64 11.74 -9.94 13.25
CA GLY A 64 12.73 -10.61 14.08
C GLY A 64 13.71 -9.69 14.78
N SER A 65 15.01 -9.97 14.68
CA SER A 65 16.04 -9.19 15.41
C SER A 65 17.38 -9.17 14.69
N ALA A 66 18.04 -8.03 14.74
CA ALA A 66 19.42 -7.84 14.27
C ALA A 66 19.63 -8.24 12.79
N ASN A 67 18.63 -8.04 11.95
CA ASN A 67 18.72 -8.32 10.51
C ASN A 67 19.37 -7.15 9.77
N ASN A 68 20.24 -7.46 8.80
CA ASN A 68 20.84 -6.49 7.88
C ASN A 68 20.31 -6.76 6.47
N ILE A 69 19.43 -5.89 5.97
CA ILE A 69 18.67 -6.09 4.74
C ILE A 69 18.92 -4.95 3.76
N THR A 70 19.27 -5.29 2.53
CA THR A 70 19.35 -4.36 1.43
C THR A 70 18.22 -4.64 0.43
N LEU A 71 17.30 -3.68 0.26
CA LEU A 71 16.22 -3.76 -0.71
C LEU A 71 16.55 -2.93 -1.94
N THR A 72 16.46 -3.53 -3.12
CA THR A 72 16.80 -2.86 -4.39
C THR A 72 15.60 -2.71 -5.32
N GLY A 73 15.62 -1.62 -6.11
CA GLY A 73 14.54 -1.27 -7.03
C GLY A 73 13.37 -0.60 -6.32
N GLU A 74 12.22 -0.58 -6.97
CA GLU A 74 11.00 -0.02 -6.42
C GLU A 74 10.30 -1.06 -5.54
N CYS A 75 10.01 -0.70 -4.29
CA CYS A 75 9.22 -1.49 -3.36
C CYS A 75 7.80 -0.92 -3.24
N GLY A 76 6.85 -1.76 -2.92
CA GLY A 76 5.53 -1.36 -2.44
C GLY A 76 5.62 -0.78 -1.02
N VAL A 77 4.83 -1.28 -0.11
CA VAL A 77 4.95 -0.97 1.33
C VAL A 77 6.08 -1.80 1.92
N VAL A 78 7.01 -1.15 2.63
CA VAL A 78 8.07 -1.82 3.39
C VAL A 78 7.75 -1.68 4.87
N GLN A 79 7.56 -2.82 5.54
CA GLN A 79 7.29 -2.88 6.97
C GLN A 79 8.50 -3.49 7.69
N VAL A 80 8.97 -2.80 8.72
CA VAL A 80 10.10 -3.22 9.56
C VAL A 80 9.61 -3.37 11.00
N TYR A 81 9.55 -4.60 11.48
CA TYR A 81 9.08 -4.93 12.82
C TYR A 81 10.14 -5.67 13.62
N GLY A 82 10.41 -5.25 14.82
CA GLY A 82 11.31 -5.95 15.71
C GLY A 82 12.39 -5.06 16.28
N THR A 83 13.58 -5.59 16.45
CA THR A 83 14.66 -4.88 17.16
C THR A 83 15.99 -4.97 16.43
N ASP A 84 16.79 -3.90 16.52
CA ASP A 84 18.18 -3.86 16.02
C ASP A 84 18.30 -4.14 14.51
N HIS A 85 17.30 -3.82 13.72
CA HIS A 85 17.39 -3.99 12.27
C HIS A 85 18.20 -2.86 11.62
N GLU A 86 19.05 -3.23 10.67
CA GLU A 86 19.70 -2.31 9.74
C GLU A 86 19.13 -2.55 8.34
N VAL A 87 18.38 -1.58 7.82
CA VAL A 87 17.71 -1.70 6.53
C VAL A 87 18.13 -0.59 5.60
N SER A 88 18.63 -0.94 4.44
CA SER A 88 18.90 0.00 3.36
C SER A 88 17.95 -0.27 2.19
N LEU A 89 17.29 0.75 1.67
CA LEU A 89 16.40 0.58 0.53
C LEU A 89 16.51 1.71 -0.49
N ALA A 90 16.21 1.41 -1.75
CA ALA A 90 16.18 2.40 -2.80
C ALA A 90 14.91 3.26 -2.68
N THR A 91 13.78 2.75 -3.13
CA THR A 91 12.51 3.50 -3.08
C THR A 91 11.38 2.61 -2.56
N ALA A 92 10.43 3.23 -1.85
CA ALA A 92 9.21 2.56 -1.42
C ALA A 92 7.99 3.48 -1.54
N SER A 93 6.83 2.93 -1.82
CA SER A 93 5.58 3.68 -1.79
C SER A 93 5.24 4.15 -0.37
N ALA A 94 5.53 3.31 0.62
CA ALA A 94 5.44 3.63 2.04
C ALA A 94 6.49 2.86 2.84
N LEU A 95 6.96 3.47 3.94
CA LEU A 95 7.84 2.85 4.92
C LEU A 95 7.17 2.91 6.28
N GLU A 96 7.03 1.76 6.91
CA GLU A 96 6.48 1.61 8.25
C GLU A 96 7.52 0.94 9.15
N VAL A 97 7.95 1.63 10.20
CA VAL A 97 8.97 1.14 11.14
C VAL A 97 8.38 1.09 12.53
N SER A 98 8.30 -0.11 13.10
CA SER A 98 7.78 -0.33 14.44
C SER A 98 8.71 -1.26 15.22
N GLY A 99 9.05 -0.86 16.41
CA GLY A 99 9.95 -1.61 17.27
C GLY A 99 11.03 -0.75 17.88
N ILE A 100 12.16 -1.34 18.25
CA ILE A 100 13.17 -0.67 19.04
C ILE A 100 14.55 -0.76 18.35
N ASP A 101 15.29 0.34 18.34
CA ASP A 101 16.66 0.43 17.84
C ASP A 101 16.82 0.04 16.35
N ASN A 102 15.79 0.27 15.53
CA ASN A 102 15.91 0.02 14.10
C ASN A 102 16.56 1.23 13.39
N SER A 103 17.47 0.95 12.47
CA SER A 103 18.12 1.94 11.61
C SER A 103 17.71 1.71 10.15
N VAL A 104 17.01 2.67 9.55
CA VAL A 104 16.53 2.56 8.18
C VAL A 104 17.02 3.74 7.35
N THR A 105 17.70 3.44 6.25
CA THR A 105 18.11 4.43 5.24
C THR A 105 17.43 4.13 3.92
N ALA A 106 16.68 5.10 3.40
CA ALA A 106 16.03 5.00 2.09
C ALA A 106 16.45 6.16 1.18
N THR A 107 16.53 5.91 -0.12
CA THR A 107 16.74 7.02 -1.07
C THR A 107 15.49 7.88 -1.16
N SER A 108 14.30 7.27 -1.24
CA SER A 108 13.03 8.01 -1.16
C SER A 108 11.85 7.12 -0.74
N VAL A 109 10.87 7.74 -0.08
CA VAL A 109 9.60 7.11 0.29
C VAL A 109 8.43 8.06 0.02
N GLY A 110 7.27 7.50 -0.30
CA GLY A 110 6.04 8.27 -0.52
C GLY A 110 5.30 8.62 0.78
N ARG A 111 5.37 7.74 1.76
CA ARG A 111 4.79 7.89 3.11
C ARG A 111 5.74 7.31 4.14
N LEU A 112 5.76 7.90 5.33
CA LEU A 112 6.56 7.40 6.45
C LEU A 112 5.70 7.26 7.71
N LEU A 113 5.79 6.11 8.36
CA LEU A 113 5.20 5.82 9.65
C LEU A 113 6.29 5.29 10.58
N VAL A 114 6.46 5.90 11.75
CA VAL A 114 7.45 5.48 12.75
C VAL A 114 6.77 5.37 14.10
N ASP A 115 6.96 4.24 14.77
CA ASP A 115 6.30 3.93 16.03
C ASP A 115 7.25 3.23 17.00
N THR A 116 6.88 3.25 18.27
CA THR A 116 7.55 2.62 19.41
C THR A 116 8.70 3.45 19.94
N SER A 117 10.00 3.10 19.73
CA SER A 117 11.09 3.91 20.27
C SER A 117 12.46 3.68 19.63
N GLN A 118 13.33 4.68 19.78
CA GLN A 118 14.76 4.61 19.46
C GLN A 118 15.06 4.24 18.00
N ASN A 119 14.13 4.51 17.08
CA ASN A 119 14.36 4.26 15.67
C ASN A 119 15.07 5.44 15.01
N ARG A 120 16.02 5.14 14.13
CA ARG A 120 16.75 6.13 13.32
C ARG A 120 16.38 5.99 11.87
N ILE A 121 15.82 7.05 11.27
CA ILE A 121 15.35 7.06 9.89
C ILE A 121 16.02 8.19 9.12
N ARG A 122 16.58 7.86 7.96
CA ARG A 122 17.10 8.84 7.01
C ARG A 122 16.49 8.60 5.63
N THR A 123 15.77 9.58 5.09
CA THR A 123 15.13 9.44 3.78
C THR A 123 14.71 10.78 3.16
N LYS A 124 14.53 10.78 1.84
CA LYS A 124 13.75 11.79 1.15
C LYS A 124 12.27 11.36 1.14
N VAL A 125 11.38 12.30 1.43
CA VAL A 125 9.92 12.09 1.39
C VAL A 125 9.34 12.78 0.18
N VAL A 126 8.69 12.04 -0.72
CA VAL A 126 8.21 12.52 -2.02
C VAL A 126 6.74 12.16 -2.22
N GLY A 127 5.87 13.16 -2.27
CA GLY A 127 4.42 12.96 -2.35
C GLY A 127 3.87 12.56 -3.74
N HIS A 128 4.71 12.53 -4.78
CA HIS A 128 4.29 12.20 -6.15
C HIS A 128 3.05 12.96 -6.65
N GLY A 129 3.02 14.29 -6.38
CA GLY A 129 1.90 15.16 -6.75
C GLY A 129 0.74 15.21 -5.76
N GLN A 130 0.86 14.53 -4.63
CA GLN A 130 -0.02 14.60 -3.46
C GLN A 130 0.76 15.11 -2.25
N THR A 131 0.07 15.48 -1.19
CA THR A 131 0.73 15.79 0.09
C THR A 131 1.28 14.50 0.70
N ALA A 132 2.59 14.44 0.91
CA ALA A 132 3.21 13.32 1.59
C ALA A 132 2.83 13.33 3.09
N ILE A 133 2.66 12.15 3.68
CA ILE A 133 2.28 12.00 5.08
C ILE A 133 3.43 11.36 5.85
N VAL A 134 3.81 12.01 6.95
CA VAL A 134 4.76 11.50 7.92
C VAL A 134 4.09 11.49 9.28
N GLU A 135 3.98 10.31 9.86
CA GLU A 135 3.42 10.10 11.20
C GLU A 135 4.47 9.46 12.09
N VAL A 136 4.78 10.11 13.20
CA VAL A 136 5.78 9.63 14.16
C VAL A 136 5.14 9.61 15.53
N SER A 137 5.18 8.46 16.18
CA SER A 137 4.68 8.28 17.53
C SER A 137 5.66 7.49 18.38
N GLY A 138 5.68 7.76 19.69
CA GLY A 138 6.59 7.10 20.61
C GLY A 138 7.73 7.97 21.10
N GLY A 139 8.92 7.43 21.27
CA GLY A 139 9.97 8.22 21.91
C GLY A 139 11.40 7.95 21.44
N ASP A 140 12.27 8.94 21.66
CA ASP A 140 13.70 8.88 21.36
C ASP A 140 14.01 8.55 19.88
N HIS A 141 13.14 8.91 18.96
CA HIS A 141 13.39 8.74 17.52
C HIS A 141 14.34 9.81 17.00
N GLU A 142 15.21 9.41 16.06
CA GLU A 142 16.06 10.33 15.28
C GLU A 142 15.65 10.27 13.81
N LEU A 143 15.15 11.39 13.29
CA LEU A 143 14.65 11.51 11.93
C LEU A 143 15.44 12.56 11.15
N GLU A 144 16.01 12.18 10.03
CA GLU A 144 16.64 13.08 9.06
C GLU A 144 15.88 12.98 7.74
N LEU A 145 15.07 14.00 7.45
CA LEU A 145 14.13 13.98 6.34
C LEU A 145 14.40 15.10 5.35
N GLU A 146 14.43 14.78 4.06
CA GLU A 146 14.42 15.78 2.98
C GLU A 146 13.04 15.76 2.32
N PHE A 147 12.37 16.92 2.24
CA PHE A 147 11.06 17.02 1.59
C PHE A 147 11.18 17.54 0.17
N ASP A 148 10.57 16.81 -0.77
CA ASP A 148 10.46 17.18 -2.18
C ASP A 148 8.96 17.26 -2.52
N GLY A 149 8.40 18.44 -2.34
CA GLY A 149 6.99 18.76 -2.47
C GLY A 149 6.22 18.89 -1.15
N PRO A 150 4.91 19.12 -1.21
CA PRO A 150 4.07 19.31 -0.04
C PRO A 150 4.08 18.12 0.89
N ALA A 151 4.28 18.34 2.19
CA ALA A 151 4.28 17.32 3.21
C ALA A 151 3.54 17.76 4.48
N GLN A 152 2.95 16.79 5.17
CA GLN A 152 2.37 16.96 6.49
C GLN A 152 3.05 16.01 7.46
N ILE A 153 3.53 16.56 8.59
CA ILE A 153 4.17 15.82 9.66
C ILE A 153 3.29 15.88 10.90
N THR A 154 3.02 14.73 11.50
CA THR A 154 2.49 14.59 12.86
C THR A 154 3.56 13.95 13.71
N LEU A 155 4.02 14.64 14.75
CA LEU A 155 5.08 14.19 15.66
C LEU A 155 4.54 14.15 17.08
N ASP A 156 4.25 12.95 17.56
CA ASP A 156 3.67 12.70 18.88
C ASP A 156 4.64 11.95 19.76
N GLY A 157 4.60 12.20 21.09
CA GLY A 157 5.36 11.40 22.05
C GLY A 157 6.38 12.17 22.84
N VAL A 158 7.59 11.60 23.03
CA VAL A 158 8.58 12.13 23.97
C VAL A 158 9.98 12.10 23.35
N ASP A 159 10.73 13.21 23.51
CA ASP A 159 12.16 13.32 23.20
C ASP A 159 12.55 12.92 21.76
N ASN A 160 11.67 13.10 20.80
CA ASN A 160 11.95 12.84 19.40
C ASN A 160 12.77 13.97 18.78
N LYS A 161 13.75 13.62 17.96
CA LYS A 161 14.55 14.56 17.18
C LYS A 161 14.18 14.47 15.69
N LEU A 162 13.83 15.62 15.12
CA LEU A 162 13.55 15.79 13.69
C LEU A 162 14.47 16.83 13.09
N GLU A 163 15.34 16.42 12.20
CA GLU A 163 16.10 17.30 11.34
C GLU A 163 15.50 17.23 9.92
N TRP A 164 15.21 18.37 9.33
CA TRP A 164 14.59 18.38 8.00
C TRP A 164 15.18 19.43 7.08
N SER A 165 15.09 19.18 5.77
CA SER A 165 15.52 20.06 4.70
C SER A 165 14.57 20.02 3.50
N GLY A 166 14.78 20.89 2.52
CA GLY A 166 13.92 20.97 1.32
C GLY A 166 12.70 21.84 1.53
N ASP A 167 11.55 21.40 0.99
CA ASP A 167 10.29 22.14 1.07
C ASP A 167 9.72 22.12 2.50
N GLU A 168 9.13 23.24 2.92
CA GLU A 168 8.62 23.38 4.29
C GLU A 168 7.34 22.54 4.51
N PRO A 169 7.37 21.58 5.44
CA PRO A 169 6.21 20.76 5.74
C PRO A 169 5.21 21.46 6.66
N ALA A 170 3.93 21.07 6.59
CA ALA A 170 2.97 21.40 7.62
C ALA A 170 3.21 20.52 8.84
N LEU A 171 3.67 21.10 9.95
CA LEU A 171 4.07 20.38 11.15
C LEU A 171 3.03 20.52 12.27
N SER A 172 2.62 19.39 12.84
CA SER A 172 1.82 19.28 14.05
C SER A 172 2.56 18.46 15.09
N THR A 173 2.68 18.96 16.32
CA THR A 173 3.40 18.28 17.38
C THR A 173 2.54 18.13 18.61
N SER A 174 2.65 17.00 19.31
CA SER A 174 2.13 16.80 20.66
C SER A 174 3.10 16.00 21.51
N GLY A 175 3.09 16.23 22.82
CA GLY A 175 4.04 15.59 23.74
C GLY A 175 5.08 16.56 24.29
N ILE A 176 6.26 16.05 24.66
CA ILE A 176 7.31 16.85 25.32
C ILE A 176 8.71 16.48 24.82
N GLY A 177 9.62 17.44 24.94
CA GLY A 177 11.05 17.19 24.72
C GLY A 177 11.50 17.10 23.25
N HIS A 178 10.62 17.37 22.28
CA HIS A 178 10.99 17.29 20.87
C HIS A 178 12.03 18.34 20.49
N GLN A 179 13.00 17.95 19.67
CA GLN A 179 13.97 18.83 19.03
C GLN A 179 13.69 18.84 17.52
N ILE A 180 13.44 20.03 16.97
CA ILE A 180 13.04 20.16 15.57
C ILE A 180 13.89 21.23 14.93
N ASP A 181 14.75 20.83 14.03
CA ASP A 181 15.72 21.69 13.38
C ASP A 181 15.59 21.62 11.85
N ARG A 182 15.66 22.80 11.21
CA ARG A 182 15.80 22.91 9.76
C ARG A 182 17.29 23.01 9.41
N GLN A 183 17.73 22.18 8.46
CA GLN A 183 19.08 22.23 7.91
C GLN A 183 19.19 23.13 6.68
#